data_b009d681037bcb9e6a74b0e5bbf253ad
#
_entry.id   b009d681037bcb9e6a74b0e5bbf253ad
#
_cell.length_a   1.000
_cell.length_b   1.000
_cell.length_c   1.000
_cell.angle_alpha   90.00
_cell.angle_beta   90.00
_cell.angle_gamma   90.00
#
_symmetry.space_group_name_H-M   'P 1'
#
loop_
_entity.id
_entity.type
_entity.pdbx_description
1 polymer ?
#
loop_
_entity_poly.entity_id
_entity_poly.type
_entity_poly.pdbx_seq_one_letter_code
_entity_poly.pdbx_strand_id
1 'polypeptide(L)'
;MPLKLTTYYHGKDIPDLPGNNTFHSKELFQIYEATPGYSPLLIVATEDGKPVARLLAAIRKTKKWLPSCLVKQCVVYGEGEFLEKTFTAEQKDSLPNIREREEEVFGEMLEHLTQEASRTCILIEFRNLDNSMFGYRSFRNNDYFPVNWLRVRNSLHSSKKAEDRFSPSRLRQIKKGLKNGAKVEEAHTTDEIRDFSRMLHKVYSSRIRRYFPANDFFRHMNNMLIKGKQAKMFIVRYKEKIIGGSVCIYSGDNAFLWFSGGMRKTYALQYPGVLAVWKALEDAHERGFRHLEFMDVGLPFRRHGYRDFVLRFGGKQSSTRRWFRVSWPWLNKLMVKFYV
;
A
#
# COMPACT_ATOMS: atom_id res chain seq x y z
N MET A 1 -11.85 -25.90 16.30
CA MET A 1 -11.25 -26.90 15.38
C MET A 1 -9.88 -26.36 14.93
N PRO A 2 -8.93 -27.20 14.54
CA PRO A 2 -7.59 -26.73 14.20
C PRO A 2 -7.62 -25.91 12.90
N LEU A 3 -7.01 -24.73 12.94
CA LEU A 3 -6.79 -23.88 11.78
C LEU A 3 -5.75 -24.55 10.87
N LYS A 4 -6.06 -24.68 9.57
CA LYS A 4 -5.11 -25.19 8.58
C LYS A 4 -4.55 -24.04 7.78
N LEU A 5 -3.23 -23.88 7.76
CA LEU A 5 -2.53 -22.87 6.97
C LEU A 5 -1.94 -23.50 5.70
N THR A 6 -2.22 -22.89 4.57
CA THR A 6 -1.66 -23.30 3.26
C THR A 6 -0.92 -22.13 2.64
N THR A 7 0.32 -22.34 2.23
CA THR A 7 1.13 -21.31 1.54
C THR A 7 1.17 -21.58 0.05
N TYR A 8 0.83 -20.55 -0.72
CA TYR A 8 0.91 -20.55 -2.18
C TYR A 8 2.09 -19.71 -2.64
N TYR A 9 2.88 -20.27 -3.53
CA TYR A 9 4.06 -19.63 -4.16
C TYR A 9 3.84 -19.33 -5.63
N HIS A 10 2.75 -19.85 -6.23
CA HIS A 10 2.41 -19.64 -7.65
C HIS A 10 0.96 -19.22 -7.79
N GLY A 11 0.71 -18.17 -8.57
CA GLY A 11 -0.61 -17.58 -8.76
C GLY A 11 -1.64 -18.55 -9.38
N LYS A 12 -1.18 -19.52 -10.19
CA LYS A 12 -2.04 -20.56 -10.78
C LYS A 12 -2.64 -21.52 -9.75
N ASP A 13 -1.96 -21.70 -8.60
CA ASP A 13 -2.37 -22.65 -7.57
C ASP A 13 -3.31 -22.00 -6.53
N ILE A 14 -3.45 -20.66 -6.58
CA ILE A 14 -4.32 -19.91 -5.66
C ILE A 14 -5.78 -20.12 -6.08
N PRO A 15 -6.64 -20.66 -5.18
CA PRO A 15 -8.06 -20.77 -5.44
C PRO A 15 -8.72 -19.39 -5.60
N ASP A 16 -9.90 -19.35 -6.18
CA ASP A 16 -10.70 -18.14 -6.21
C ASP A 16 -11.30 -17.92 -4.82
N LEU A 17 -10.90 -16.83 -4.19
CA LEU A 17 -11.29 -16.45 -2.84
C LEU A 17 -12.14 -15.19 -2.89
N PRO A 18 -13.25 -15.14 -2.14
CA PRO A 18 -14.03 -13.91 -1.99
C PRO A 18 -13.18 -12.83 -1.31
N GLY A 19 -13.65 -11.58 -1.35
CA GLY A 19 -13.03 -10.47 -0.66
C GLY A 19 -12.80 -9.26 -1.55
N ASN A 20 -12.50 -8.13 -0.91
CA ASN A 20 -12.33 -6.85 -1.57
C ASN A 20 -11.04 -6.12 -1.16
N ASN A 21 -10.15 -6.79 -0.43
CA ASN A 21 -8.86 -6.23 -0.06
C ASN A 21 -7.83 -6.46 -1.15
N THR A 22 -7.64 -5.45 -1.98
CA THR A 22 -6.70 -5.49 -3.10
C THR A 22 -5.26 -5.80 -2.67
N PHE A 23 -4.84 -5.41 -1.45
CA PHE A 23 -3.49 -5.70 -0.95
C PHE A 23 -3.25 -7.18 -0.66
N HIS A 24 -4.29 -7.98 -0.54
CA HIS A 24 -4.23 -9.43 -0.32
C HIS A 24 -4.87 -10.24 -1.46
N SER A 25 -5.10 -9.60 -2.60
CA SER A 25 -5.75 -10.23 -3.75
C SER A 25 -4.81 -11.13 -4.56
N LYS A 26 -5.40 -12.09 -5.29
CA LYS A 26 -4.72 -12.95 -6.27
C LYS A 26 -4.09 -12.13 -7.39
N GLU A 27 -4.75 -11.06 -7.83
CA GLU A 27 -4.27 -10.17 -8.89
C GLU A 27 -2.97 -9.46 -8.46
N LEU A 28 -2.91 -8.95 -7.23
CA LEU A 28 -1.69 -8.33 -6.73
C LEU A 28 -0.56 -9.36 -6.55
N PHE A 29 -0.89 -10.58 -6.10
CA PHE A 29 0.07 -11.69 -6.07
C PHE A 29 0.68 -11.93 -7.44
N GLN A 30 -0.14 -12.08 -8.48
CA GLN A 30 0.29 -12.33 -9.87
C GLN A 30 1.13 -11.16 -10.42
N ILE A 31 0.83 -9.93 -10.06
CA ILE A 31 1.66 -8.76 -10.42
C ILE A 31 3.06 -8.89 -9.81
N TYR A 32 3.15 -9.25 -8.53
CA TYR A 32 4.45 -9.48 -7.91
C TYR A 32 5.19 -10.66 -8.54
N GLU A 33 4.52 -11.80 -8.77
CA GLU A 33 5.11 -12.98 -9.40
C GLU A 33 5.68 -12.67 -10.79
N ALA A 34 4.96 -11.89 -11.59
CA ALA A 34 5.39 -11.49 -12.93
C ALA A 34 6.44 -10.36 -12.94
N THR A 35 6.75 -9.77 -11.77
CA THR A 35 7.70 -8.63 -11.68
C THR A 35 9.09 -9.12 -11.31
N PRO A 36 10.13 -8.88 -12.14
CA PRO A 36 11.50 -9.28 -11.84
C PRO A 36 11.98 -8.76 -10.48
N GLY A 37 12.55 -9.65 -9.67
CA GLY A 37 13.09 -9.32 -8.34
C GLY A 37 12.07 -9.38 -7.20
N TYR A 38 10.84 -9.79 -7.50
CA TYR A 38 9.82 -10.14 -6.50
C TYR A 38 9.59 -11.65 -6.45
N SER A 39 9.23 -12.13 -5.27
CA SER A 39 8.79 -13.50 -5.01
C SER A 39 7.67 -13.41 -3.97
N PRO A 40 6.41 -13.36 -4.38
CA PRO A 40 5.30 -13.30 -3.44
C PRO A 40 5.06 -14.64 -2.76
N LEU A 41 4.40 -14.60 -1.61
CA LEU A 41 3.75 -15.75 -1.00
C LEU A 41 2.40 -15.33 -0.45
N LEU A 42 1.40 -16.20 -0.57
CA LEU A 42 0.07 -16.02 -0.03
C LEU A 42 -0.22 -17.15 0.96
N ILE A 43 -0.51 -16.78 2.20
CA ILE A 43 -0.99 -17.71 3.22
C ILE A 43 -2.50 -17.63 3.24
N VAL A 44 -3.15 -18.78 3.17
CA VAL A 44 -4.60 -18.92 3.32
C VAL A 44 -4.87 -19.77 4.55
N ALA A 45 -5.66 -19.23 5.48
CA ALA A 45 -6.16 -19.93 6.64
C ALA A 45 -7.52 -20.53 6.30
N THR A 46 -7.72 -21.82 6.63
CA THR A 46 -8.98 -22.54 6.43
C THR A 46 -9.43 -23.19 7.71
N GLU A 47 -10.74 -23.12 7.98
CA GLU A 47 -11.45 -23.88 9.02
C GLU A 47 -12.53 -24.74 8.36
N ASP A 48 -12.60 -26.01 8.72
CA ASP A 48 -13.58 -26.96 8.17
C ASP A 48 -13.63 -26.97 6.64
N GLY A 49 -12.44 -26.80 6.00
CA GLY A 49 -12.31 -26.73 4.55
C GLY A 49 -12.73 -25.41 3.90
N LYS A 50 -13.20 -24.44 4.70
CA LYS A 50 -13.57 -23.12 4.19
C LYS A 50 -12.46 -22.10 4.46
N PRO A 51 -12.11 -21.26 3.50
CA PRO A 51 -11.13 -20.19 3.69
C PRO A 51 -11.72 -19.11 4.61
N VAL A 52 -11.04 -18.78 5.71
CA VAL A 52 -11.45 -17.78 6.69
C VAL A 52 -10.60 -16.52 6.65
N ALA A 53 -9.33 -16.61 6.22
CA ALA A 53 -8.46 -15.47 6.09
C ALA A 53 -7.38 -15.69 5.04
N ARG A 54 -6.80 -14.58 4.53
CA ARG A 54 -5.63 -14.61 3.65
C ARG A 54 -4.64 -13.49 3.98
N LEU A 55 -3.35 -13.74 3.77
CA LEU A 55 -2.26 -12.80 4.02
C LEU A 55 -1.24 -12.87 2.88
N LEU A 56 -1.10 -11.79 2.11
CA LEU A 56 -0.12 -11.66 1.03
C LEU A 56 1.13 -10.96 1.51
N ALA A 57 2.28 -11.56 1.26
CA ALA A 57 3.59 -10.96 1.47
C ALA A 57 4.36 -10.87 0.15
N ALA A 58 5.04 -9.75 -0.06
CA ALA A 58 5.92 -9.53 -1.20
C ALA A 58 7.38 -9.59 -0.75
N ILE A 59 8.10 -10.63 -1.14
CA ILE A 59 9.54 -10.73 -0.96
C ILE A 59 10.22 -10.04 -2.13
N ARG A 60 11.06 -9.06 -1.86
CA ARG A 60 11.80 -8.31 -2.88
C ARG A 60 13.29 -8.29 -2.63
N LYS A 61 14.09 -8.34 -3.69
CA LYS A 61 15.53 -8.18 -3.63
C LYS A 61 15.91 -6.71 -3.83
N THR A 62 16.51 -6.09 -2.82
CA THR A 62 16.82 -4.64 -2.84
C THR A 62 18.12 -4.28 -3.54
N LYS A 63 19.06 -5.22 -3.66
CA LYS A 63 20.37 -5.03 -4.34
C LYS A 63 20.72 -6.26 -5.17
N LYS A 64 21.00 -6.05 -6.46
CA LYS A 64 21.24 -7.17 -7.39
C LYS A 64 22.58 -7.90 -7.17
N TRP A 65 23.59 -7.20 -6.66
CA TRP A 65 24.98 -7.67 -6.55
C TRP A 65 25.33 -8.34 -5.22
N LEU A 66 24.49 -8.22 -4.19
CA LEU A 66 24.69 -8.86 -2.90
C LEU A 66 23.97 -10.22 -2.80
N PRO A 67 24.46 -11.15 -1.94
CA PRO A 67 23.77 -12.39 -1.64
C PRO A 67 22.32 -12.16 -1.24
N SER A 68 21.42 -13.04 -1.69
CA SER A 68 19.99 -12.88 -1.47
C SER A 68 19.61 -12.81 0.01
N CYS A 69 20.27 -13.58 0.86
CA CYS A 69 20.03 -13.59 2.30
C CYS A 69 20.33 -12.26 3.00
N LEU A 70 21.16 -11.39 2.40
CA LEU A 70 21.50 -10.07 2.95
C LEU A 70 20.65 -8.93 2.40
N VAL A 71 19.85 -9.18 1.37
CA VAL A 71 19.17 -8.11 0.65
C VAL A 71 17.69 -8.36 0.37
N LYS A 72 17.20 -9.54 0.66
CA LYS A 72 15.77 -9.81 0.53
C LYS A 72 15.00 -9.21 1.72
N GLN A 73 13.91 -8.55 1.39
CA GLN A 73 12.96 -7.99 2.36
C GLN A 73 11.58 -8.55 2.07
N CYS A 74 10.91 -9.01 3.11
CA CYS A 74 9.50 -9.36 3.08
C CYS A 74 8.68 -8.14 3.49
N VAL A 75 7.70 -7.72 2.69
CA VAL A 75 6.82 -6.58 2.99
C VAL A 75 5.37 -7.03 2.91
N VAL A 76 4.62 -6.73 3.96
CA VAL A 76 3.18 -6.97 4.06
C VAL A 76 2.46 -5.64 4.19
N TYR A 77 1.39 -5.44 3.43
CA TYR A 77 0.54 -4.27 3.49
C TYR A 77 -0.77 -4.61 4.20
N GLY A 78 -0.98 -4.08 5.39
CA GLY A 78 -2.16 -4.37 6.21
C GLY A 78 -2.01 -5.63 7.05
N GLU A 79 -3.11 -6.01 7.66
CA GLU A 79 -3.22 -7.05 8.66
C GLU A 79 -3.83 -8.36 8.10
N GLY A 80 -3.86 -8.51 6.79
CA GLY A 80 -4.55 -9.60 6.10
C GLY A 80 -5.97 -9.22 5.70
N GLU A 81 -6.70 -10.19 5.21
CA GLU A 81 -8.13 -10.09 4.92
C GLU A 81 -8.86 -11.27 5.52
N PHE A 82 -9.89 -10.98 6.32
CA PHE A 82 -10.78 -11.97 6.94
C PHE A 82 -12.01 -12.11 6.06
N LEU A 83 -12.31 -13.33 5.62
CA LEU A 83 -13.26 -13.62 4.55
C LEU A 83 -14.68 -13.83 5.03
N GLU A 84 -14.87 -14.17 6.31
CA GLU A 84 -16.19 -14.31 6.92
C GLU A 84 -16.71 -12.93 7.37
N LYS A 85 -17.48 -12.28 6.51
CA LYS A 85 -18.23 -11.05 6.83
C LYS A 85 -19.72 -11.18 6.59
N THR A 86 -20.31 -12.33 6.87
CA THR A 86 -21.76 -12.49 6.95
C THR A 86 -22.20 -12.47 8.41
N PHE A 87 -22.16 -11.28 9.02
CA PHE A 87 -22.77 -11.10 10.34
C PHE A 87 -24.27 -10.94 10.18
N THR A 88 -25.03 -11.86 10.72
CA THR A 88 -26.47 -11.68 10.98
C THR A 88 -26.66 -10.61 12.06
N ALA A 89 -27.84 -9.98 12.11
CA ALA A 89 -28.15 -8.94 13.10
C ALA A 89 -27.91 -9.39 14.56
N GLU A 90 -28.03 -10.71 14.83
CA GLU A 90 -27.79 -11.36 16.13
C GLU A 90 -26.31 -11.41 16.52
N GLN A 91 -25.39 -11.36 15.57
CA GLN A 91 -23.93 -11.41 15.81
C GLN A 91 -23.30 -10.04 16.10
N LYS A 92 -24.04 -8.94 15.99
CA LYS A 92 -23.55 -7.60 16.36
C LYS A 92 -23.22 -7.48 17.84
N ASP A 93 -23.87 -8.25 18.70
CA ASP A 93 -23.59 -8.28 20.14
C ASP A 93 -22.30 -9.06 20.47
N SER A 94 -21.72 -9.77 19.50
CA SER A 94 -20.48 -10.56 19.65
C SER A 94 -19.23 -9.88 19.03
N LEU A 95 -19.28 -8.60 18.70
CA LEU A 95 -18.16 -7.85 18.11
C LEU A 95 -16.80 -8.03 18.83
N PRO A 96 -16.71 -8.06 20.17
CA PRO A 96 -15.44 -8.33 20.86
C PRO A 96 -14.88 -9.71 20.54
N ASN A 97 -15.72 -10.74 20.54
CA ASN A 97 -15.33 -12.13 20.27
C ASN A 97 -14.84 -12.33 18.84
N ILE A 98 -15.45 -11.63 17.88
CA ILE A 98 -15.05 -11.68 16.47
C ILE A 98 -13.66 -11.11 16.28
N ARG A 99 -13.39 -9.95 16.86
CA ARG A 99 -12.08 -9.31 16.79
C ARG A 99 -11.00 -10.15 17.46
N GLU A 100 -11.32 -10.77 18.58
CA GLU A 100 -10.41 -11.68 19.27
C GLU A 100 -10.08 -12.88 18.38
N ARG A 101 -11.08 -13.45 17.72
CA ARG A 101 -10.88 -14.54 16.76
C ARG A 101 -10.05 -14.12 15.55
N GLU A 102 -10.30 -12.94 14.98
CA GLU A 102 -9.47 -12.40 13.90
C GLU A 102 -8.01 -12.21 14.34
N GLU A 103 -7.76 -11.74 15.57
CA GLU A 103 -6.41 -11.58 16.12
C GLU A 103 -5.73 -12.93 16.40
N GLU A 104 -6.47 -13.98 16.79
CA GLU A 104 -5.94 -15.35 16.91
C GLU A 104 -5.52 -15.91 15.55
N VAL A 105 -6.42 -15.88 14.55
CA VAL A 105 -6.14 -16.35 13.19
C VAL A 105 -4.96 -15.57 12.58
N PHE A 106 -4.92 -14.27 12.81
CA PHE A 106 -3.78 -13.45 12.41
C PHE A 106 -2.49 -13.89 13.08
N GLY A 107 -2.54 -14.22 14.37
CA GLY A 107 -1.38 -14.67 15.14
C GLY A 107 -0.74 -15.92 14.54
N GLU A 108 -1.55 -16.92 14.18
CA GLU A 108 -1.07 -18.14 13.54
C GLU A 108 -0.51 -17.89 12.14
N MET A 109 -1.19 -17.05 11.33
CA MET A 109 -0.67 -16.65 10.01
C MET A 109 0.63 -15.86 10.12
N LEU A 110 0.76 -14.99 11.13
CA LEU A 110 1.98 -14.20 11.37
C LEU A 110 3.16 -15.09 11.75
N GLU A 111 2.93 -16.06 12.64
CA GLU A 111 3.96 -17.02 13.05
C GLU A 111 4.44 -17.83 11.84
N HIS A 112 3.51 -18.39 11.06
CA HIS A 112 3.81 -19.16 9.87
C HIS A 112 4.57 -18.32 8.83
N LEU A 113 4.12 -17.08 8.54
CA LEU A 113 4.84 -16.16 7.66
C LEU A 113 6.25 -15.87 8.17
N THR A 114 6.39 -15.67 9.47
CA THR A 114 7.68 -15.37 10.08
C THR A 114 8.67 -16.52 9.90
N GLN A 115 8.22 -17.76 10.07
CA GLN A 115 9.04 -18.96 9.84
C GLN A 115 9.47 -19.06 8.37
N GLU A 116 8.53 -18.90 7.42
CA GLU A 116 8.82 -18.97 5.99
C GLU A 116 9.74 -17.84 5.52
N ALA A 117 9.41 -16.59 5.86
CA ALA A 117 10.17 -15.43 5.41
C ALA A 117 11.58 -15.35 6.03
N SER A 118 11.74 -15.74 7.29
CA SER A 118 13.05 -15.69 7.98
C SER A 118 14.10 -16.59 7.35
N ARG A 119 13.72 -17.64 6.62
CA ARG A 119 14.64 -18.53 5.89
C ARG A 119 15.38 -17.81 4.75
N THR A 120 14.78 -16.79 4.16
CA THR A 120 15.29 -16.18 2.93
C THR A 120 15.46 -14.66 3.01
N CYS A 121 14.81 -14.00 3.95
CA CYS A 121 14.81 -12.53 4.08
C CYS A 121 15.61 -12.09 5.30
N ILE A 122 16.33 -10.98 5.18
CA ILE A 122 16.98 -10.36 6.34
C ILE A 122 16.02 -9.54 7.18
N LEU A 123 14.97 -9.00 6.56
CA LEU A 123 14.03 -8.10 7.19
C LEU A 123 12.61 -8.43 6.79
N ILE A 124 11.70 -8.48 7.77
CA ILE A 124 10.27 -8.57 7.58
C ILE A 124 9.67 -7.25 8.06
N GLU A 125 8.85 -6.62 7.22
CA GLU A 125 8.16 -5.35 7.48
C GLU A 125 6.67 -5.50 7.28
N PHE A 126 5.88 -5.24 8.33
CA PHE A 126 4.43 -5.04 8.23
C PHE A 126 4.09 -3.56 8.28
N ARG A 127 3.22 -3.12 7.39
CA ARG A 127 2.73 -1.74 7.29
C ARG A 127 1.26 -1.71 7.66
N ASN A 128 0.93 -1.35 8.91
CA ASN A 128 -0.47 -1.19 9.29
C ASN A 128 -1.17 -0.20 8.37
N LEU A 129 -2.30 -0.61 7.82
CA LEU A 129 -3.15 0.22 6.96
C LEU A 129 -4.41 0.69 7.66
N ASP A 130 -4.84 0.03 8.73
CA ASP A 130 -6.05 0.41 9.46
C ASP A 130 -5.79 0.61 10.96
N ASN A 131 -5.98 -0.39 11.78
CA ASN A 131 -5.85 -0.29 13.23
C ASN A 131 -4.43 -0.56 13.70
N SER A 132 -3.76 0.48 14.23
CA SER A 132 -2.37 0.37 14.71
C SER A 132 -2.18 -0.54 15.93
N MET A 133 -3.26 -1.00 16.57
CA MET A 133 -3.23 -1.89 17.74
C MET A 133 -3.59 -3.33 17.42
N PHE A 134 -4.15 -3.59 16.23
CA PHE A 134 -4.50 -4.95 15.81
C PHE A 134 -3.27 -5.86 15.79
N GLY A 135 -3.42 -7.06 16.33
CA GLY A 135 -2.35 -8.05 16.39
C GLY A 135 -1.15 -7.66 17.26
N TYR A 136 -1.26 -6.64 18.13
CA TYR A 136 -0.15 -6.15 18.93
C TYR A 136 0.54 -7.27 19.72
N ARG A 137 -0.23 -8.13 20.41
CA ARG A 137 0.29 -9.27 21.19
C ARG A 137 1.00 -10.27 20.28
N SER A 138 0.39 -10.62 19.14
CA SER A 138 0.95 -11.57 18.17
C SER A 138 2.28 -11.08 17.58
N PHE A 139 2.38 -9.79 17.24
CA PHE A 139 3.65 -9.21 16.81
C PHE A 139 4.71 -9.28 17.90
N ARG A 140 4.37 -8.98 19.16
CA ARG A 140 5.32 -9.03 20.29
C ARG A 140 5.79 -10.46 20.58
N ASN A 141 4.88 -11.42 20.56
CA ASN A 141 5.19 -12.83 20.79
C ASN A 141 6.10 -13.42 19.68
N ASN A 142 6.06 -12.84 18.49
CA ASN A 142 6.91 -13.22 17.36
C ASN A 142 8.17 -12.33 17.22
N ASP A 143 8.59 -11.64 18.28
CA ASP A 143 9.78 -10.80 18.33
C ASP A 143 9.80 -9.63 17.33
N TYR A 144 8.66 -9.13 16.92
CA TYR A 144 8.61 -7.89 16.14
C TYR A 144 8.74 -6.67 17.05
N PHE A 145 9.43 -5.65 16.55
CA PHE A 145 9.51 -4.35 17.22
C PHE A 145 8.75 -3.30 16.42
N PRO A 146 7.98 -2.44 17.12
CA PRO A 146 7.21 -1.39 16.48
C PRO A 146 8.05 -0.15 16.21
N VAL A 147 7.84 0.47 15.05
CA VAL A 147 8.34 1.81 14.76
C VAL A 147 7.14 2.70 14.53
N ASN A 148 7.03 3.77 15.32
CA ASN A 148 5.98 4.75 15.14
C ASN A 148 6.10 5.41 13.77
N TRP A 149 5.00 5.41 13.03
CA TRP A 149 4.91 5.97 11.70
C TRP A 149 3.73 6.94 11.63
N LEU A 150 3.73 7.80 10.65
CA LEU A 150 2.59 8.68 10.41
C LEU A 150 1.85 8.26 9.14
N ARG A 151 0.55 8.49 9.13
CA ARG A 151 -0.28 8.48 7.95
C ARG A 151 -1.07 9.78 7.84
N VAL A 152 -1.45 10.14 6.63
CA VAL A 152 -2.36 11.25 6.38
C VAL A 152 -3.57 10.68 5.65
N ARG A 153 -4.75 10.98 6.17
CA ARG A 153 -6.04 10.49 5.68
C ARG A 153 -6.93 11.67 5.33
N ASN A 154 -7.44 11.68 4.11
CA ASN A 154 -8.51 12.59 3.72
C ASN A 154 -9.85 11.90 3.85
N SER A 155 -10.78 12.50 4.59
CA SER A 155 -12.16 12.04 4.68
C SER A 155 -12.92 12.46 3.43
N LEU A 156 -13.60 11.53 2.77
CA LEU A 156 -14.33 11.76 1.50
C LEU A 156 -15.83 11.47 1.62
N HIS A 157 -16.30 10.95 2.75
CA HIS A 157 -17.70 10.52 2.96
C HIS A 157 -18.70 11.66 3.17
N SER A 158 -18.32 12.91 2.97
CA SER A 158 -19.22 14.05 3.09
C SER A 158 -19.75 14.46 1.71
N SER A 159 -20.94 15.05 1.68
CA SER A 159 -21.52 15.66 0.46
C SER A 159 -20.71 16.84 -0.09
N LYS A 160 -19.78 17.37 0.70
CA LYS A 160 -18.89 18.46 0.28
C LYS A 160 -17.78 17.92 -0.62
N LYS A 161 -17.44 18.68 -1.66
CA LYS A 161 -16.32 18.33 -2.55
C LYS A 161 -15.02 18.19 -1.79
N ALA A 162 -14.12 17.34 -2.29
CA ALA A 162 -12.80 17.16 -1.69
C ALA A 162 -12.01 18.48 -1.61
N GLU A 163 -12.15 19.35 -2.61
CA GLU A 163 -11.49 20.64 -2.71
C GLU A 163 -11.86 21.63 -1.62
N ASP A 164 -13.05 21.53 -1.03
CA ASP A 164 -13.51 22.44 0.04
C ASP A 164 -12.59 22.39 1.29
N ARG A 165 -11.82 21.33 1.40
CA ARG A 165 -10.85 21.11 2.48
C ARG A 165 -9.42 21.51 2.12
N PHE A 166 -9.18 21.85 0.86
CA PHE A 166 -7.82 22.20 0.41
C PHE A 166 -7.40 23.57 0.90
N SER A 167 -6.11 23.75 1.16
CA SER A 167 -5.59 25.07 1.46
C SER A 167 -5.81 26.03 0.28
N PRO A 168 -6.03 27.33 0.53
CA PRO A 168 -6.21 28.32 -0.54
C PRO A 168 -5.06 28.33 -1.56
N SER A 169 -3.84 28.07 -1.08
CA SER A 169 -2.67 27.97 -1.97
C SER A 169 -2.77 26.78 -2.90
N ARG A 170 -3.35 25.65 -2.43
CA ARG A 170 -3.50 24.43 -3.24
C ARG A 170 -4.54 24.63 -4.33
N LEU A 171 -5.67 25.25 -4.01
CA LEU A 171 -6.71 25.62 -4.99
C LEU A 171 -6.16 26.54 -6.09
N ARG A 172 -5.38 27.55 -5.69
CA ARG A 172 -4.73 28.44 -6.67
C ARG A 172 -3.75 27.70 -7.58
N GLN A 173 -2.99 26.73 -7.04
CA GLN A 173 -2.04 25.93 -7.81
C GLN A 173 -2.75 25.04 -8.82
N ILE A 174 -3.87 24.41 -8.45
CA ILE A 174 -4.68 23.60 -9.36
C ILE A 174 -5.21 24.46 -10.51
N LYS A 175 -5.89 25.56 -10.19
CA LYS A 175 -6.44 26.49 -11.21
C LYS A 175 -5.33 27.01 -12.14
N LYS A 176 -4.17 27.38 -11.60
CA LYS A 176 -3.04 27.90 -12.37
C LYS A 176 -2.40 26.84 -13.25
N GLY A 177 -2.24 25.61 -12.74
CA GLY A 177 -1.70 24.49 -13.53
C GLY A 177 -2.56 24.18 -14.76
N LEU A 178 -3.87 24.09 -14.57
CA LEU A 178 -4.83 23.86 -15.65
C LEU A 178 -4.84 25.04 -16.66
N LYS A 179 -4.88 26.28 -16.16
CA LYS A 179 -4.80 27.48 -17.02
C LYS A 179 -3.51 27.53 -17.84
N ASN A 180 -2.41 27.03 -17.30
CA ASN A 180 -1.11 26.97 -17.99
C ASN A 180 -0.99 25.75 -18.93
N GLY A 181 -2.10 25.12 -19.30
CA GLY A 181 -2.18 24.09 -20.33
C GLY A 181 -1.83 22.68 -19.86
N ALA A 182 -1.73 22.42 -18.55
CA ALA A 182 -1.64 21.06 -18.06
C ALA A 182 -3.02 20.38 -18.15
N LYS A 183 -3.05 19.13 -18.62
CA LYS A 183 -4.24 18.27 -18.66
C LYS A 183 -4.05 17.10 -17.71
N VAL A 184 -5.14 16.64 -17.09
CA VAL A 184 -5.11 15.46 -16.22
C VAL A 184 -6.05 14.41 -16.79
N GLU A 185 -5.50 13.25 -17.05
CA GLU A 185 -6.17 12.16 -17.78
C GLU A 185 -5.95 10.85 -17.05
N GLU A 186 -6.81 9.86 -17.26
CA GLU A 186 -6.56 8.47 -16.86
C GLU A 186 -5.66 7.82 -17.91
N ALA A 187 -4.64 7.08 -17.48
CA ALA A 187 -3.78 6.34 -18.40
C ALA A 187 -4.46 5.05 -18.85
N HIS A 188 -4.54 4.85 -20.16
CA HIS A 188 -5.20 3.68 -20.77
C HIS A 188 -4.26 2.82 -21.59
N THR A 189 -3.19 3.41 -22.14
CA THR A 189 -2.30 2.71 -23.06
C THR A 189 -1.02 2.22 -22.39
N THR A 190 -0.43 1.17 -22.93
CA THR A 190 0.86 0.64 -22.45
C THR A 190 1.97 1.67 -22.55
N ASP A 191 1.94 2.53 -23.57
CA ASP A 191 2.93 3.58 -23.77
C ASP A 191 2.82 4.67 -22.71
N GLU A 192 1.62 5.10 -22.37
CA GLU A 192 1.38 6.05 -21.28
C GLU A 192 1.88 5.52 -19.94
N ILE A 193 1.62 4.25 -19.65
CA ILE A 193 2.06 3.60 -18.42
C ILE A 193 3.58 3.49 -18.36
N ARG A 194 4.22 3.13 -19.48
CA ARG A 194 5.67 3.10 -19.59
C ARG A 194 6.28 4.50 -19.36
N ASP A 195 5.72 5.52 -19.99
CA ASP A 195 6.22 6.88 -19.88
C ASP A 195 5.98 7.49 -18.50
N PHE A 196 4.83 7.18 -17.87
CA PHE A 196 4.57 7.48 -16.47
C PHE A 196 5.60 6.84 -15.55
N SER A 197 5.87 5.54 -15.69
CA SER A 197 6.87 4.83 -14.89
C SER A 197 8.26 5.45 -15.06
N ARG A 198 8.67 5.75 -16.28
CA ARG A 198 9.94 6.46 -16.57
C ARG A 198 10.00 7.83 -15.92
N MET A 199 8.90 8.58 -15.95
CA MET A 199 8.79 9.88 -15.28
C MET A 199 8.97 9.73 -13.77
N LEU A 200 8.30 8.78 -13.13
CA LEU A 200 8.46 8.51 -11.70
C LEU A 200 9.91 8.16 -11.34
N HIS A 201 10.57 7.31 -12.11
CA HIS A 201 12.00 6.99 -11.90
C HIS A 201 12.91 8.22 -11.98
N LYS A 202 12.57 9.23 -12.79
CA LYS A 202 13.34 10.49 -12.88
C LYS A 202 13.14 11.39 -11.68
N VAL A 203 11.91 11.46 -11.14
CA VAL A 203 11.60 12.39 -10.05
C VAL A 203 11.97 11.86 -8.67
N TYR A 204 12.02 10.53 -8.49
CA TYR A 204 12.44 9.95 -7.23
C TYR A 204 13.97 9.98 -7.06
N SER A 205 14.40 10.29 -5.83
CA SER A 205 15.84 10.28 -5.48
C SER A 205 16.43 8.86 -5.59
N SER A 206 17.75 8.78 -5.78
CA SER A 206 18.47 7.50 -5.84
C SER A 206 18.23 6.62 -4.60
N ARG A 207 18.04 7.24 -3.42
CA ARG A 207 17.73 6.55 -2.18
C ARG A 207 16.38 5.84 -2.23
N ILE A 208 15.36 6.42 -2.85
CA ILE A 208 14.01 5.86 -2.99
C ILE A 208 13.95 4.91 -4.18
N ARG A 209 14.61 5.26 -5.31
CA ARG A 209 14.62 4.45 -6.55
C ARG A 209 15.03 3.00 -6.35
N ARG A 210 15.91 2.70 -5.40
CA ARG A 210 16.32 1.31 -5.12
C ARG A 210 15.18 0.41 -4.59
N TYR A 211 14.13 1.02 -4.04
CA TYR A 211 12.93 0.33 -3.54
C TYR A 211 11.75 0.47 -4.48
N PHE A 212 11.94 1.19 -5.57
CA PHE A 212 10.89 1.44 -6.55
C PHE A 212 10.77 0.23 -7.49
N PRO A 213 9.54 -0.22 -7.80
CA PRO A 213 9.35 -1.37 -8.68
C PRO A 213 9.81 -1.07 -10.10
N ALA A 214 10.17 -2.12 -10.84
CA ALA A 214 10.51 -2.03 -12.25
C ALA A 214 9.31 -1.62 -13.12
N ASN A 215 9.56 -1.22 -14.37
CA ASN A 215 8.51 -0.83 -15.32
C ASN A 215 7.48 -1.96 -15.52
N ASP A 216 7.92 -3.21 -15.49
CA ASP A 216 7.05 -4.39 -15.62
C ASP A 216 5.94 -4.42 -14.57
N PHE A 217 6.22 -4.00 -13.36
CA PHE A 217 5.21 -3.91 -12.29
C PHE A 217 4.01 -3.04 -12.70
N PHE A 218 4.25 -1.86 -13.27
CA PHE A 218 3.20 -0.96 -13.72
C PHE A 218 2.43 -1.51 -14.92
N ARG A 219 3.13 -2.21 -15.81
CA ARG A 219 2.50 -2.90 -16.96
C ARG A 219 1.56 -3.99 -16.50
N HIS A 220 1.99 -4.86 -15.57
CA HIS A 220 1.16 -5.93 -15.02
C HIS A 220 0.00 -5.36 -14.19
N MET A 221 0.24 -4.28 -13.44
CA MET A 221 -0.81 -3.56 -12.72
C MET A 221 -1.92 -3.07 -13.66
N ASN A 222 -1.57 -2.53 -14.83
CA ASN A 222 -2.57 -2.15 -15.83
C ASN A 222 -3.43 -3.33 -16.27
N ASN A 223 -2.81 -4.44 -16.57
CA ASN A 223 -3.52 -5.61 -17.09
C ASN A 223 -4.45 -6.29 -16.08
N MET A 224 -4.13 -6.20 -14.79
CA MET A 224 -4.83 -6.89 -13.71
C MET A 224 -5.69 -5.96 -12.86
N LEU A 225 -5.08 -5.00 -12.17
CA LEU A 225 -5.81 -4.15 -11.22
C LEU A 225 -6.56 -3.00 -11.91
N ILE A 226 -5.98 -2.35 -12.93
CA ILE A 226 -6.65 -1.20 -13.58
C ILE A 226 -7.84 -1.70 -14.42
N LYS A 227 -7.64 -2.74 -15.22
CA LYS A 227 -8.75 -3.37 -15.97
C LYS A 227 -9.81 -3.97 -15.05
N GLY A 228 -9.41 -4.51 -13.88
CA GLY A 228 -10.30 -4.99 -12.83
C GLY A 228 -10.95 -3.88 -11.99
N LYS A 229 -10.70 -2.59 -12.28
CA LYS A 229 -11.20 -1.43 -11.54
C LYS A 229 -10.76 -1.36 -10.06
N GLN A 230 -9.75 -2.15 -9.67
CA GLN A 230 -9.15 -2.14 -8.33
C GLN A 230 -8.05 -1.10 -8.19
N ALA A 231 -7.61 -0.51 -9.29
CA ALA A 231 -6.66 0.60 -9.32
C ALA A 231 -6.99 1.57 -10.47
N LYS A 232 -6.46 2.79 -10.35
CA LYS A 232 -6.40 3.76 -11.45
C LYS A 232 -5.03 4.44 -11.49
N MET A 233 -4.63 4.79 -12.69
CA MET A 233 -3.41 5.56 -12.94
C MET A 233 -3.80 6.88 -13.60
N PHE A 234 -3.48 7.99 -12.94
CA PHE A 234 -3.70 9.33 -13.48
C PHE A 234 -2.38 9.91 -13.97
N ILE A 235 -2.40 10.50 -15.15
CA ILE A 235 -1.25 11.19 -15.75
C ILE A 235 -1.54 12.67 -15.88
N VAL A 236 -0.53 13.48 -15.67
CA VAL A 236 -0.55 14.91 -15.94
C VAL A 236 0.27 15.15 -17.20
N ARG A 237 -0.39 15.61 -18.25
CA ARG A 237 0.19 15.87 -19.56
C ARG A 237 0.32 17.38 -19.79
N TYR A 238 1.45 17.77 -20.35
CA TYR A 238 1.65 19.12 -20.86
C TYR A 238 2.25 19.03 -22.26
N LYS A 239 1.55 19.58 -23.24
CA LYS A 239 1.80 19.27 -24.65
C LYS A 239 1.77 17.75 -24.81
N GLU A 240 2.69 17.15 -25.52
CA GLU A 240 2.73 15.69 -25.72
C GLU A 240 3.49 14.91 -24.62
N LYS A 241 3.87 15.56 -23.51
CA LYS A 241 4.73 14.95 -22.51
C LYS A 241 4.01 14.70 -21.19
N ILE A 242 4.19 13.49 -20.63
CA ILE A 242 3.77 13.16 -19.27
C ILE A 242 4.76 13.79 -18.29
N ILE A 243 4.27 14.74 -17.48
CA ILE A 243 5.07 15.54 -16.55
C ILE A 243 4.78 15.23 -15.08
N GLY A 244 3.73 14.46 -14.82
CA GLY A 244 3.34 14.02 -13.49
C GLY A 244 2.30 12.92 -13.55
N GLY A 245 1.94 12.39 -12.39
CA GLY A 245 0.86 11.43 -12.27
C GLY A 245 0.85 10.71 -10.93
N SER A 246 -0.14 9.85 -10.75
CA SER A 246 -0.36 9.08 -9.52
C SER A 246 -0.98 7.72 -9.81
N VAL A 247 -0.78 6.79 -8.88
CA VAL A 247 -1.46 5.48 -8.86
C VAL A 247 -2.27 5.39 -7.59
N CYS A 248 -3.56 5.17 -7.73
CA CYS A 248 -4.50 4.97 -6.66
C CYS A 248 -4.97 3.51 -6.65
N ILE A 249 -4.87 2.84 -5.50
CA ILE A 249 -5.42 1.49 -5.25
C ILE A 249 -6.72 1.65 -4.48
N TYR A 250 -7.72 0.88 -4.83
CA TYR A 250 -9.01 0.83 -4.16
C TYR A 250 -9.11 -0.50 -3.42
N SER A 251 -9.34 -0.45 -2.12
CA SER A 251 -9.37 -1.64 -1.26
C SER A 251 -10.40 -1.45 -0.16
N GLY A 252 -11.42 -2.30 -0.12
CA GLY A 252 -12.55 -2.10 0.77
C GLY A 252 -13.22 -0.74 0.53
N ASP A 253 -13.46 -0.01 1.61
CA ASP A 253 -14.09 1.32 1.58
C ASP A 253 -13.11 2.48 1.37
N ASN A 254 -11.82 2.20 1.17
CA ASN A 254 -10.78 3.21 1.13
C ASN A 254 -10.00 3.20 -0.20
N ALA A 255 -9.56 4.39 -0.58
CA ALA A 255 -8.60 4.61 -1.65
C ALA A 255 -7.21 4.85 -1.05
N PHE A 256 -6.17 4.34 -1.70
CA PHE A 256 -4.79 4.44 -1.26
C PHE A 256 -3.93 5.05 -2.36
N LEU A 257 -3.34 6.21 -2.10
CA LEU A 257 -2.39 6.81 -3.02
C LEU A 257 -1.02 6.11 -2.88
N TRP A 258 -0.77 5.13 -3.76
CA TRP A 258 0.43 4.29 -3.67
C TRP A 258 1.67 4.94 -4.24
N PHE A 259 1.53 5.54 -5.41
CA PHE A 259 2.61 6.29 -6.06
C PHE A 259 2.11 7.65 -6.51
N SER A 260 2.93 8.67 -6.38
CA SER A 260 2.66 9.98 -6.97
C SER A 260 3.96 10.73 -7.22
N GLY A 261 4.00 11.53 -8.27
CA GLY A 261 5.16 12.35 -8.57
C GLY A 261 4.90 13.37 -9.66
N GLY A 262 5.83 14.30 -9.80
CA GLY A 262 5.76 15.31 -10.85
C GLY A 262 7.09 16.04 -11.04
N MET A 263 7.38 16.40 -12.27
CA MET A 263 8.61 17.08 -12.70
C MET A 263 8.57 18.58 -12.32
N ARG A 264 8.39 18.86 -11.03
CA ARG A 264 8.18 20.22 -10.50
C ARG A 264 9.31 21.22 -10.80
N LYS A 265 10.55 20.72 -10.94
CA LYS A 265 11.70 21.61 -11.24
C LYS A 265 11.65 22.13 -12.67
N THR A 266 11.22 21.30 -13.61
CA THR A 266 11.16 21.62 -15.04
C THR A 266 9.84 22.28 -15.41
N TYR A 267 8.73 21.86 -14.78
CA TYR A 267 7.37 22.32 -15.09
C TYR A 267 6.72 22.96 -13.86
N ALA A 268 7.39 23.98 -13.29
CA ALA A 268 6.96 24.60 -12.03
C ALA A 268 5.59 25.27 -12.13
N LEU A 269 5.27 25.87 -13.26
CA LEU A 269 4.02 26.61 -13.48
C LEU A 269 2.81 25.69 -13.77
N GLN A 270 3.05 24.43 -14.16
CA GLN A 270 2.04 23.42 -14.41
C GLN A 270 1.64 22.64 -13.15
N TYR A 271 2.40 22.76 -12.05
CA TYR A 271 2.16 22.09 -10.75
C TYR A 271 1.84 20.59 -10.87
N PRO A 272 2.63 19.78 -11.61
CA PRO A 272 2.23 18.42 -12.00
C PRO A 272 1.97 17.50 -10.83
N GLY A 273 2.77 17.56 -9.74
CA GLY A 273 2.51 16.74 -8.55
C GLY A 273 1.25 17.14 -7.79
N VAL A 274 0.84 18.42 -7.88
CA VAL A 274 -0.41 18.90 -7.27
C VAL A 274 -1.61 18.37 -8.03
N LEU A 275 -1.59 18.46 -9.35
CA LEU A 275 -2.66 17.97 -10.21
C LEU A 275 -2.82 16.45 -10.12
N ALA A 276 -1.71 15.72 -10.00
CA ALA A 276 -1.73 14.27 -9.84
C ALA A 276 -2.45 13.81 -8.56
N VAL A 277 -2.20 14.49 -7.43
CA VAL A 277 -2.86 14.17 -6.15
C VAL A 277 -4.30 14.66 -6.13
N TRP A 278 -4.56 15.84 -6.69
CA TRP A 278 -5.92 16.36 -6.80
C TRP A 278 -6.83 15.39 -7.54
N LYS A 279 -6.44 14.88 -8.71
CA LYS A 279 -7.28 13.97 -9.50
C LYS A 279 -7.56 12.65 -8.77
N ALA A 280 -6.60 12.12 -8.04
CA ALA A 280 -6.81 10.92 -7.23
C ALA A 280 -7.84 11.16 -6.09
N LEU A 281 -7.82 12.35 -5.47
CA LEU A 281 -8.81 12.72 -4.44
C LEU A 281 -10.20 12.94 -5.04
N GLU A 282 -10.28 13.61 -6.19
CA GLU A 282 -11.52 13.84 -6.92
C GLU A 282 -12.18 12.51 -7.31
N ASP A 283 -11.44 11.63 -8.00
CA ASP A 283 -11.95 10.32 -8.43
C ASP A 283 -12.38 9.43 -7.25
N ALA A 284 -11.60 9.39 -6.18
CA ALA A 284 -11.95 8.62 -4.99
C ALA A 284 -13.25 9.15 -4.34
N HIS A 285 -13.45 10.46 -4.32
CA HIS A 285 -14.66 11.08 -3.83
C HIS A 285 -15.87 10.77 -4.75
N GLU A 286 -15.73 10.95 -6.07
CA GLU A 286 -16.78 10.66 -7.05
C GLU A 286 -17.22 9.19 -7.03
N ARG A 287 -16.30 8.28 -6.73
CA ARG A 287 -16.59 6.84 -6.59
C ARG A 287 -17.15 6.45 -5.23
N GLY A 288 -17.32 7.39 -4.31
CA GLY A 288 -17.94 7.17 -3.01
C GLY A 288 -17.06 6.48 -1.96
N PHE A 289 -15.73 6.48 -2.14
CA PHE A 289 -14.82 5.98 -1.11
C PHE A 289 -14.88 6.85 0.15
N ARG A 290 -14.77 6.20 1.32
CA ARG A 290 -14.84 6.91 2.61
C ARG A 290 -13.61 7.77 2.88
N HIS A 291 -12.43 7.29 2.48
CA HIS A 291 -11.16 7.98 2.71
C HIS A 291 -10.20 7.79 1.54
N LEU A 292 -9.28 8.76 1.37
CA LEU A 292 -8.05 8.54 0.66
C LEU A 292 -6.86 8.60 1.64
N GLU A 293 -6.07 7.53 1.63
CA GLU A 293 -4.89 7.34 2.48
C GLU A 293 -3.61 7.64 1.72
N PHE A 294 -2.71 8.43 2.33
CA PHE A 294 -1.34 8.62 1.84
C PHE A 294 -0.41 7.65 2.56
N MET A 295 0.12 6.68 1.85
CA MET A 295 0.74 5.50 2.43
C MET A 295 2.11 5.72 3.09
N ASP A 296 2.89 6.73 2.70
CA ASP A 296 4.27 6.90 3.17
C ASP A 296 4.61 8.36 3.45
N VAL A 297 4.20 8.84 4.62
CA VAL A 297 4.41 10.22 5.05
C VAL A 297 5.48 10.37 6.14
N GLY A 298 6.22 9.31 6.42
CA GLY A 298 7.44 9.31 7.23
C GLY A 298 7.25 9.21 8.74
N LEU A 299 8.35 9.40 9.45
CA LEU A 299 8.44 9.31 10.90
C LEU A 299 7.88 10.57 11.59
N PRO A 300 7.31 10.45 12.82
CA PRO A 300 6.69 11.58 13.52
C PRO A 300 7.66 12.73 13.83
N PHE A 301 8.89 12.41 14.21
CA PHE A 301 9.86 13.41 14.69
C PHE A 301 10.80 13.97 13.61
N ARG A 302 10.59 13.61 12.35
CA ARG A 302 11.41 14.10 11.23
C ARG A 302 10.59 14.98 10.30
N ARG A 303 11.18 16.09 9.83
CA ARG A 303 10.59 16.86 8.74
C ARG A 303 10.49 15.98 7.50
N HIS A 304 9.34 15.99 6.87
CA HIS A 304 9.06 15.17 5.69
C HIS A 304 8.30 15.99 4.66
N GLY A 305 9.01 16.47 3.65
CA GLY A 305 8.45 17.40 2.65
C GLY A 305 7.23 16.86 1.91
N TYR A 306 7.12 15.53 1.74
CA TYR A 306 5.93 14.93 1.16
C TYR A 306 4.73 15.03 2.12
N ARG A 307 4.93 14.84 3.42
CA ARG A 307 3.89 15.02 4.44
C ARG A 307 3.35 16.44 4.44
N ASP A 308 4.24 17.45 4.45
CA ASP A 308 3.86 18.86 4.38
C ASP A 308 3.12 19.18 3.07
N PHE A 309 3.51 18.52 2.00
CA PHE A 309 2.86 18.63 0.70
C PHE A 309 1.44 18.06 0.71
N VAL A 310 1.21 16.85 1.27
CA VAL A 310 -0.12 16.20 1.25
C VAL A 310 -1.09 16.80 2.27
N LEU A 311 -0.60 17.29 3.42
CA LEU A 311 -1.44 17.96 4.41
C LEU A 311 -2.17 19.19 3.86
N ARG A 312 -1.62 19.87 2.86
CA ARG A 312 -2.28 21.00 2.20
C ARG A 312 -3.51 20.63 1.39
N PHE A 313 -3.78 19.36 1.17
CA PHE A 313 -5.03 18.84 0.60
C PHE A 313 -6.10 18.58 1.67
N GLY A 314 -5.92 19.05 2.92
CA GLY A 314 -6.91 18.99 3.98
C GLY A 314 -6.99 17.65 4.71
N GLY A 315 -6.02 16.77 4.51
CA GLY A 315 -5.93 15.51 5.23
C GLY A 315 -5.58 15.71 6.72
N LYS A 316 -6.03 14.78 7.55
CA LYS A 316 -5.67 14.71 8.96
C LYS A 316 -4.52 13.72 9.15
N GLN A 317 -3.51 14.15 9.93
CA GLN A 317 -2.41 13.31 10.33
C GLN A 317 -2.82 12.45 11.53
N SER A 318 -2.48 11.17 11.50
CA SER A 318 -2.64 10.26 12.61
C SER A 318 -1.41 9.37 12.77
N SER A 319 -1.24 8.83 13.97
CA SER A 319 -0.19 7.85 14.25
C SER A 319 -0.59 6.48 13.71
N THR A 320 0.38 5.76 13.19
CA THR A 320 0.29 4.35 12.81
C THR A 320 1.57 3.65 13.23
N ARG A 321 1.69 2.37 12.94
CA ARG A 321 2.89 1.58 13.23
C ARG A 321 3.35 0.83 12.01
N ARG A 322 4.66 0.63 11.95
CA ARG A 322 5.26 -0.42 11.15
C ARG A 322 5.96 -1.39 12.08
N TRP A 323 5.76 -2.65 11.83
CA TRP A 323 6.37 -3.71 12.60
C TRP A 323 7.53 -4.29 11.81
N PHE A 324 8.66 -4.44 12.48
CA PHE A 324 9.87 -4.96 11.87
C PHE A 324 10.39 -6.15 12.65
N ARG A 325 10.95 -7.11 11.92
CA ARG A 325 11.69 -8.22 12.48
C ARG A 325 12.92 -8.49 11.63
N VAL A 326 14.09 -8.56 12.28
CA VAL A 326 15.34 -8.96 11.64
C VAL A 326 15.51 -10.46 11.80
N SER A 327 15.86 -11.18 10.72
CA SER A 327 15.95 -12.64 10.76
C SER A 327 17.19 -13.15 11.53
N TRP A 328 18.18 -12.30 11.80
CA TRP A 328 19.31 -12.65 12.66
C TRP A 328 18.95 -12.48 14.14
N PRO A 329 18.87 -13.57 14.94
CA PRO A 329 18.31 -13.52 16.30
C PRO A 329 19.02 -12.52 17.22
N TRP A 330 20.35 -12.48 17.19
CA TRP A 330 21.13 -11.57 18.05
C TRP A 330 20.85 -10.09 17.70
N LEU A 331 20.79 -9.77 16.40
CA LEU A 331 20.51 -8.41 15.93
C LEU A 331 19.05 -8.04 16.21
N ASN A 332 18.14 -8.98 16.03
CA ASN A 332 16.73 -8.75 16.35
C ASN A 332 16.51 -8.45 17.84
N LYS A 333 17.12 -9.24 18.73
CA LYS A 333 17.08 -8.99 20.19
C LYS A 333 17.59 -7.58 20.53
N LEU A 334 18.68 -7.15 19.89
CA LEU A 334 19.22 -5.80 20.07
C LEU A 334 18.20 -4.74 19.62
N MET A 335 17.60 -4.90 18.44
CA MET A 335 16.60 -3.97 17.91
C MET A 335 15.34 -3.92 18.78
N VAL A 336 14.85 -5.08 19.24
CA VAL A 336 13.71 -5.12 20.19
C VAL A 336 14.02 -4.32 21.44
N LYS A 337 15.23 -4.44 22.01
CA LYS A 337 15.63 -3.68 23.20
C LYS A 337 15.68 -2.17 22.99
N PHE A 338 15.99 -1.70 21.77
CA PHE A 338 16.04 -0.27 21.45
C PHE A 338 14.67 0.35 21.16
N TYR A 339 13.69 -0.42 20.68
CA TYR A 339 12.40 0.09 20.21
C TYR A 339 11.22 -0.25 21.13
N VAL A 340 11.48 -0.93 22.21
CA VAL A 340 10.52 -1.37 23.21
C VAL A 340 11.01 -1.00 24.60
#